data_38309445e98465a7e181d0a88e6e7fd4
#
_entry.id   38309445e98465a7e181d0a88e6e7fd4
#
_cell.length_a   1.000
_cell.length_b   1.000
_cell.length_c   1.000
_cell.angle_alpha   90.00
_cell.angle_beta   90.00
_cell.angle_gamma   90.00
#
_symmetry.space_group_name_H-M   'P 1'
#
loop_
_entity.id
_entity.type
_entity.pdbx_description
1 polymer ?
#
loop_
_entity_poly.entity_id
_entity_poly.type
_entity_poly.pdbx_seq_one_letter_code
_entity_poly.pdbx_strand_id
1 'polypeptide(L)'
;MSKTKIIKQIKDKLFGERSHELLVFCFFLFVSFCFWLLQVSGEIQKREISVSLQLDSVPADVVIIDSLPSTLAVTIQDRGLALARQGFLSFFRNKCVSIDFSKYDRGQSDAEVYISALDIQRIVSREFSASTEILSVRPDTLRYTYNHGLSRTLPVRIAGTIKTSQQNYVQNISIEPDSVKVFAPVAVLDTMRAAYTQAFTLDGLQESVNYDVELCKHKFIKYDPQQVRINVGVGYYTEKTVRVPVIGLNFPAEKRLRTFPSEVSVTFRIESGRFHSITSEDFLLATTYEELLQNTGDGKLLLHMKATPEGVSDVKISPQEVDYLIEQVINEDIEL
;
A
#
# COMPACT_ATOMS: atom_id res chain seq x y z
N MET A 1 -1.32 41.18 -28.50
CA MET A 1 -0.65 41.58 -29.77
C MET A 1 -0.62 40.36 -30.68
N SER A 2 -1.27 40.46 -31.87
CA SER A 2 -1.63 39.32 -32.72
C SER A 2 -0.41 38.67 -33.39
N LYS A 3 -0.30 37.34 -33.33
CA LYS A 3 0.70 36.48 -34.02
C LYS A 3 0.81 36.85 -35.53
N THR A 4 -0.24 37.36 -36.11
CA THR A 4 -0.33 37.82 -37.52
C THR A 4 0.55 39.04 -37.80
N LYS A 5 0.76 39.95 -36.83
CA LYS A 5 1.64 41.14 -37.03
C LYS A 5 3.13 40.73 -37.01
N ILE A 6 3.51 39.75 -36.22
CA ILE A 6 4.91 39.25 -36.12
C ILE A 6 5.27 38.52 -37.42
N ILE A 7 4.37 37.69 -37.96
CA ILE A 7 4.57 36.96 -39.22
C ILE A 7 4.66 37.95 -40.41
N LYS A 8 3.86 39.01 -40.42
CA LYS A 8 3.91 40.04 -41.46
C LYS A 8 5.20 40.87 -41.40
N GLN A 9 5.66 41.25 -40.23
CA GLN A 9 6.94 41.95 -40.03
C GLN A 9 8.16 41.08 -40.42
N ILE A 10 8.12 39.76 -40.16
CA ILE A 10 9.16 38.83 -40.60
C ILE A 10 9.12 38.67 -42.12
N LYS A 11 7.94 38.62 -42.73
CA LYS A 11 7.77 38.52 -44.19
C LYS A 11 8.24 39.77 -44.91
N ASP A 12 7.90 40.96 -44.42
CA ASP A 12 8.30 42.25 -45.02
C ASP A 12 9.82 42.51 -44.87
N LYS A 13 10.44 41.96 -43.79
CA LYS A 13 11.88 42.05 -43.55
C LYS A 13 12.68 41.03 -44.38
N LEU A 14 12.07 39.88 -44.74
CA LEU A 14 12.63 38.83 -45.59
C LEU A 14 12.49 39.07 -47.09
N PHE A 15 11.55 39.91 -47.54
CA PHE A 15 11.26 40.17 -48.95
C PHE A 15 11.37 41.66 -49.37
N GLY A 16 12.01 42.54 -48.55
CA GLY A 16 12.37 43.91 -48.91
C GLY A 16 13.67 43.97 -49.70
N GLU A 17 14.00 45.15 -50.34
CA GLU A 17 15.16 45.32 -51.22
C GLU A 17 16.54 44.90 -50.66
N ARG A 18 16.69 44.77 -49.31
CA ARG A 18 17.87 44.18 -48.66
C ARG A 18 17.79 42.66 -48.52
N SER A 19 16.73 42.02 -48.95
CA SER A 19 16.52 40.58 -48.80
C SER A 19 17.39 39.76 -49.75
N HIS A 20 17.81 40.32 -50.84
CA HIS A 20 18.68 39.60 -51.80
C HIS A 20 20.03 39.28 -51.19
N GLU A 21 20.63 40.23 -50.47
CA GLU A 21 21.90 40.00 -49.77
C GLU A 21 21.76 38.96 -48.64
N LEU A 22 20.65 39.03 -47.90
CA LEU A 22 20.33 38.12 -46.84
C LEU A 22 20.01 36.70 -47.35
N LEU A 23 19.33 36.59 -48.48
CA LEU A 23 19.05 35.34 -49.19
C LEU A 23 20.33 34.69 -49.70
N VAL A 24 21.24 35.47 -50.31
CA VAL A 24 22.54 35.00 -50.73
C VAL A 24 23.38 34.56 -49.56
N PHE A 25 23.37 35.30 -48.45
CA PHE A 25 24.07 34.91 -47.21
C PHE A 25 23.50 33.60 -46.64
N CYS A 26 22.17 33.47 -46.52
CA CYS A 26 21.52 32.23 -46.05
C CYS A 26 21.80 31.06 -46.99
N PHE A 27 21.86 31.27 -48.30
CA PHE A 27 22.21 30.24 -49.26
C PHE A 27 23.65 29.72 -49.05
N PHE A 28 24.63 30.63 -48.92
CA PHE A 28 26.01 30.21 -48.63
C PHE A 28 26.18 29.57 -47.27
N LEU A 29 25.46 30.05 -46.25
CA LEU A 29 25.41 29.46 -44.92
C LEU A 29 24.84 28.05 -45.02
N PHE A 30 23.77 27.83 -45.76
CA PHE A 30 23.17 26.51 -45.97
C PHE A 30 24.11 25.57 -46.72
N VAL A 31 24.77 26.07 -47.78
CA VAL A 31 25.76 25.28 -48.53
C VAL A 31 26.95 24.90 -47.61
N SER A 32 27.45 25.87 -46.84
CA SER A 32 28.52 25.61 -45.86
C SER A 32 28.10 24.60 -44.81
N PHE A 33 26.87 24.72 -44.30
CA PHE A 33 26.28 23.75 -43.37
C PHE A 33 26.13 22.34 -43.97
N CYS A 34 25.73 22.27 -45.24
CA CYS A 34 25.66 20.98 -45.97
C CYS A 34 27.04 20.32 -46.11
N PHE A 35 28.09 21.13 -46.48
CA PHE A 35 29.45 20.62 -46.53
C PHE A 35 29.96 20.18 -45.17
N TRP A 36 29.68 20.93 -44.13
CA TRP A 36 30.04 20.54 -42.76
C TRP A 36 29.34 19.25 -42.36
N LEU A 37 28.01 19.09 -42.67
CA LEU A 37 27.25 17.86 -42.45
C LEU A 37 27.84 16.66 -43.18
N LEU A 38 28.26 16.83 -44.43
CA LEU A 38 28.88 15.78 -45.21
C LEU A 38 30.24 15.35 -44.62
N GLN A 39 31.02 16.30 -44.11
CA GLN A 39 32.31 16.00 -43.44
C GLN A 39 32.09 15.23 -42.16
N VAL A 40 31.19 15.72 -41.27
CA VAL A 40 30.88 15.06 -39.96
C VAL A 40 30.24 13.68 -40.18
N SER A 41 29.45 13.52 -41.25
CA SER A 41 28.79 12.24 -41.58
C SER A 41 29.77 11.13 -41.93
N GLY A 42 30.95 11.47 -42.43
CA GLY A 42 31.96 10.51 -42.83
C GLY A 42 32.85 10.04 -41.70
N GLU A 43 32.90 10.75 -40.59
CA GLU A 43 33.77 10.37 -39.45
C GLU A 43 33.18 9.22 -38.64
N ILE A 44 34.02 8.24 -38.32
CA ILE A 44 33.69 7.13 -37.43
C ILE A 44 33.83 7.60 -35.98
N GLN A 45 32.72 7.59 -35.22
CA GLN A 45 32.70 8.00 -33.84
C GLN A 45 32.37 6.85 -32.90
N LYS A 46 32.99 6.87 -31.72
CA LYS A 46 32.72 5.92 -30.64
C LYS A 46 31.78 6.55 -29.59
N ARG A 47 30.79 5.81 -29.14
CA ARG A 47 29.88 6.27 -28.10
C ARG A 47 29.55 5.13 -27.15
N GLU A 48 29.52 5.45 -25.85
CA GLU A 48 29.05 4.55 -24.81
C GLU A 48 27.57 4.85 -24.54
N ILE A 49 26.75 3.79 -24.51
CA ILE A 49 25.31 3.85 -24.22
C ILE A 49 24.95 2.81 -23.19
N SER A 50 23.99 3.16 -22.32
CA SER A 50 23.41 2.24 -21.35
C SER A 50 22.17 1.57 -21.94
N VAL A 51 22.12 0.24 -21.87
CA VAL A 51 21.01 -0.58 -22.35
C VAL A 51 20.42 -1.34 -21.17
N SER A 52 19.12 -1.28 -20.99
CA SER A 52 18.44 -2.04 -19.92
C SER A 52 18.44 -3.53 -20.25
N LEU A 53 18.72 -4.35 -19.25
CA LEU A 53 18.73 -5.79 -19.35
C LEU A 53 17.54 -6.39 -18.61
N GLN A 54 16.81 -7.29 -19.27
CA GLN A 54 15.71 -8.04 -18.67
C GLN A 54 15.81 -9.51 -19.02
N LEU A 55 15.44 -10.38 -18.07
CA LEU A 55 15.21 -11.80 -18.33
C LEU A 55 13.76 -11.98 -18.77
N ASP A 56 13.57 -12.63 -19.90
CA ASP A 56 12.26 -12.95 -20.44
C ASP A 56 11.99 -14.47 -20.32
N SER A 57 10.70 -14.85 -20.37
CA SER A 57 10.25 -16.25 -20.33
C SER A 57 10.70 -17.03 -19.08
N VAL A 58 10.79 -16.35 -17.91
CA VAL A 58 11.12 -17.02 -16.65
C VAL A 58 9.86 -17.75 -16.15
N PRO A 59 9.89 -19.09 -16.00
CA PRO A 59 8.77 -19.86 -15.49
C PRO A 59 8.35 -19.42 -14.08
N ALA A 60 7.10 -19.68 -13.70
CA ALA A 60 6.55 -19.27 -12.40
C ALA A 60 7.26 -19.97 -11.23
N ASP A 61 7.72 -21.21 -11.44
CA ASP A 61 8.41 -22.06 -10.46
C ASP A 61 9.91 -21.75 -10.31
N VAL A 62 10.47 -20.86 -11.17
CA VAL A 62 11.88 -20.49 -11.09
C VAL A 62 12.09 -19.29 -10.20
N VAL A 63 12.99 -19.44 -9.25
CA VAL A 63 13.47 -18.38 -8.35
C VAL A 63 14.90 -18.02 -8.71
N ILE A 64 15.11 -16.76 -9.09
CA ILE A 64 16.45 -16.23 -9.39
C ILE A 64 17.08 -15.79 -8.08
N ILE A 65 18.25 -16.32 -7.78
CA ILE A 65 18.96 -16.11 -6.51
C ILE A 65 19.80 -14.84 -6.56
N ASP A 66 20.60 -14.68 -7.61
CA ASP A 66 21.43 -13.51 -7.83
C ASP A 66 20.82 -12.63 -8.90
N SER A 67 20.68 -11.34 -8.60
CA SER A 67 20.16 -10.39 -9.57
C SER A 67 21.19 -10.09 -10.66
N LEU A 68 20.78 -10.22 -11.91
CA LEU A 68 21.53 -9.67 -13.03
C LEU A 68 21.64 -8.13 -12.91
N PRO A 69 22.73 -7.54 -13.45
CA PRO A 69 22.79 -6.09 -13.56
C PRO A 69 21.61 -5.58 -14.39
N SER A 70 20.94 -4.55 -13.93
CA SER A 70 19.78 -3.96 -14.62
C SER A 70 20.15 -3.26 -15.92
N THR A 71 21.44 -2.90 -16.09
CA THR A 71 21.94 -2.16 -17.25
C THR A 71 23.29 -2.69 -17.72
N LEU A 72 23.49 -2.68 -19.03
CA LEU A 72 24.75 -2.97 -19.70
C LEU A 72 25.30 -1.67 -20.30
N ALA A 73 26.59 -1.40 -20.11
CA ALA A 73 27.30 -0.33 -20.81
C ALA A 73 27.87 -0.90 -22.12
N VAL A 74 27.39 -0.41 -23.24
CA VAL A 74 27.77 -0.87 -24.59
C VAL A 74 28.51 0.25 -25.29
N THR A 75 29.76 -0.01 -25.69
CA THR A 75 30.52 0.90 -26.54
C THR A 75 30.30 0.53 -28.00
N ILE A 76 29.68 1.43 -28.72
CA ILE A 76 29.38 1.28 -30.15
C ILE A 76 30.26 2.20 -30.99
N GLN A 77 30.51 1.78 -32.23
CA GLN A 77 31.19 2.54 -33.25
C GLN A 77 30.32 2.57 -34.52
N ASP A 78 30.05 3.78 -35.00
CA ASP A 78 29.28 3.98 -36.22
C ASP A 78 29.60 5.33 -36.84
N ARG A 79 29.10 5.58 -38.05
CA ARG A 79 29.21 6.89 -38.71
C ARG A 79 28.44 7.96 -37.95
N GLY A 80 28.97 9.19 -37.87
CA GLY A 80 28.43 10.27 -37.08
C GLY A 80 26.93 10.53 -37.28
N LEU A 81 26.44 10.45 -38.51
CA LEU A 81 25.01 10.64 -38.84
C LEU A 81 24.13 9.49 -38.29
N ALA A 82 24.62 8.25 -38.32
CA ALA A 82 23.91 7.10 -37.79
C ALA A 82 23.79 7.19 -36.25
N LEU A 83 24.87 7.61 -35.57
CA LEU A 83 24.88 7.86 -34.13
C LEU A 83 24.00 9.04 -33.74
N ALA A 84 23.97 10.12 -34.53
CA ALA A 84 23.09 11.27 -34.29
C ALA A 84 21.60 10.86 -34.37
N ARG A 85 21.24 10.06 -35.38
CA ARG A 85 19.87 9.52 -35.53
C ARG A 85 19.52 8.57 -34.38
N GLN A 86 20.43 7.70 -33.99
CA GLN A 86 20.24 6.79 -32.84
C GLN A 86 20.14 7.58 -31.53
N GLY A 87 20.97 8.61 -31.32
CA GLY A 87 20.92 9.47 -30.15
C GLY A 87 19.59 10.22 -30.02
N PHE A 88 19.04 10.71 -31.12
CA PHE A 88 17.72 11.35 -31.15
C PHE A 88 16.58 10.36 -30.85
N LEU A 89 16.65 9.16 -31.41
CA LEU A 89 15.64 8.10 -31.17
C LEU A 89 15.77 7.47 -29.79
N SER A 90 16.97 7.36 -29.23
CA SER A 90 17.21 6.80 -27.89
C SER A 90 16.73 7.73 -26.78
N PHE A 91 16.62 9.04 -27.05
CA PHE A 91 16.00 9.99 -26.11
C PHE A 91 14.51 9.67 -25.87
N PHE A 92 13.85 9.03 -26.86
CA PHE A 92 12.43 8.66 -26.78
C PHE A 92 12.17 7.17 -26.49
N ARG A 93 13.17 6.31 -26.57
CA ARG A 93 13.03 4.86 -26.34
C ARG A 93 14.25 4.31 -25.63
N ASN A 94 14.08 3.92 -24.36
CA ASN A 94 15.07 3.12 -23.69
C ASN A 94 15.20 1.78 -24.40
N LYS A 95 16.40 1.45 -24.88
CA LYS A 95 16.66 0.14 -25.47
C LYS A 95 16.68 -0.89 -24.36
N CYS A 96 15.89 -1.94 -24.54
CA CYS A 96 15.82 -3.08 -23.62
C CYS A 96 16.29 -4.32 -24.36
N VAL A 97 17.30 -4.97 -23.80
CA VAL A 97 17.79 -6.26 -24.27
C VAL A 97 17.17 -7.34 -23.42
N SER A 98 16.42 -8.25 -24.04
CA SER A 98 15.86 -9.41 -23.36
C SER A 98 16.73 -10.64 -23.56
N ILE A 99 17.01 -11.35 -22.46
CA ILE A 99 17.63 -12.66 -22.46
C ILE A 99 16.55 -13.69 -22.19
N ASP A 100 16.37 -14.61 -23.12
CA ASP A 100 15.42 -15.71 -23.01
C ASP A 100 15.97 -16.77 -22.05
N PHE A 101 15.33 -16.87 -20.87
CA PHE A 101 15.70 -17.83 -19.82
C PHE A 101 15.66 -19.27 -20.31
N SER A 102 14.68 -19.62 -21.16
CA SER A 102 14.46 -21.00 -21.61
C SER A 102 15.65 -21.59 -22.34
N LYS A 103 16.52 -20.77 -22.92
CA LYS A 103 17.76 -21.23 -23.63
C LYS A 103 18.88 -21.66 -22.69
N TYR A 104 18.82 -21.20 -21.45
CA TYR A 104 19.85 -21.44 -20.45
C TYR A 104 19.35 -22.34 -19.31
N ASP A 105 18.08 -22.70 -19.34
CA ASP A 105 17.48 -23.62 -18.36
C ASP A 105 18.04 -25.04 -18.58
N ARG A 106 18.65 -25.60 -17.54
CA ARG A 106 19.18 -26.96 -17.51
C ARG A 106 18.30 -27.96 -16.77
N GLY A 107 17.15 -27.50 -16.25
CA GLY A 107 16.22 -28.34 -15.48
C GLY A 107 16.78 -28.90 -14.17
N GLN A 108 17.88 -28.34 -13.66
CA GLN A 108 18.47 -28.73 -12.38
C GLN A 108 17.93 -27.90 -11.23
N SER A 109 17.87 -28.49 -10.05
CA SER A 109 17.32 -27.81 -8.85
C SER A 109 18.13 -26.58 -8.42
N ASP A 110 19.46 -26.59 -8.66
CA ASP A 110 20.34 -25.43 -8.43
C ASP A 110 21.30 -25.37 -9.62
N ALA A 111 21.17 -24.35 -10.43
CA ALA A 111 22.02 -24.17 -11.58
C ALA A 111 22.59 -22.76 -11.65
N GLU A 112 23.89 -22.69 -11.91
CA GLU A 112 24.58 -21.45 -12.23
C GLU A 112 24.70 -21.32 -13.75
N VAL A 113 24.23 -20.19 -14.27
CA VAL A 113 24.31 -19.88 -15.71
C VAL A 113 25.40 -18.85 -15.93
N TYR A 114 26.25 -19.14 -16.87
CA TYR A 114 27.28 -18.23 -17.39
C TYR A 114 26.93 -17.86 -18.83
N ILE A 115 26.79 -16.57 -19.09
CA ILE A 115 26.60 -16.02 -20.42
C ILE A 115 27.92 -15.36 -20.82
N SER A 116 28.52 -15.87 -21.89
CA SER A 116 29.81 -15.38 -22.36
C SER A 116 29.72 -14.02 -23.03
N ALA A 117 30.85 -13.29 -23.09
CA ALA A 117 30.96 -12.01 -23.79
C ALA A 117 30.45 -12.08 -25.24
N LEU A 118 30.75 -13.18 -25.94
CA LEU A 118 30.33 -13.39 -27.32
C LEU A 118 28.80 -13.52 -27.44
N ASP A 119 28.16 -14.22 -26.51
CA ASP A 119 26.71 -14.38 -26.52
C ASP A 119 26.02 -13.07 -26.19
N ILE A 120 26.54 -12.32 -25.20
CA ILE A 120 26.04 -10.98 -24.85
C ILE A 120 26.16 -10.06 -26.06
N GLN A 121 27.30 -10.01 -26.71
CA GLN A 121 27.55 -9.20 -27.90
C GLN A 121 26.59 -9.58 -29.04
N ARG A 122 26.33 -10.88 -29.24
CA ARG A 122 25.36 -11.37 -30.24
C ARG A 122 23.91 -10.97 -29.91
N ILE A 123 23.52 -11.02 -28.64
CA ILE A 123 22.18 -10.63 -28.20
C ILE A 123 22.01 -9.11 -28.37
N VAL A 124 23.00 -8.35 -27.91
CA VAL A 124 23.01 -6.89 -28.01
C VAL A 124 22.98 -6.43 -29.47
N SER A 125 23.74 -7.10 -30.36
CA SER A 125 23.81 -6.71 -31.78
C SER A 125 22.48 -6.77 -32.52
N ARG A 126 21.52 -7.56 -32.05
CA ARG A 126 20.15 -7.61 -32.63
C ARG A 126 19.36 -6.35 -32.46
N GLU A 127 19.68 -5.56 -31.41
CA GLU A 127 19.01 -4.29 -31.09
C GLU A 127 19.61 -3.08 -31.83
N PHE A 128 20.73 -3.30 -32.56
CA PHE A 128 21.42 -2.27 -33.32
C PHE A 128 21.33 -2.50 -34.83
N SER A 129 21.57 -1.43 -35.57
CA SER A 129 21.64 -1.53 -37.04
C SER A 129 22.84 -2.39 -37.46
N ALA A 130 22.74 -3.04 -38.63
CA ALA A 130 23.82 -3.81 -39.19
C ALA A 130 25.09 -2.96 -39.49
N SER A 131 24.98 -1.64 -39.58
CA SER A 131 26.10 -0.71 -39.74
C SER A 131 26.83 -0.39 -38.45
N THR A 132 26.23 -0.68 -37.28
CA THR A 132 26.79 -0.35 -35.97
C THR A 132 27.69 -1.49 -35.48
N GLU A 133 28.96 -1.19 -35.26
CA GLU A 133 29.94 -2.15 -34.71
C GLU A 133 29.95 -2.02 -33.17
N ILE A 134 29.84 -3.16 -32.46
CA ILE A 134 29.94 -3.23 -31.01
C ILE A 134 31.40 -3.50 -30.65
N LEU A 135 32.05 -2.53 -30.02
CA LEU A 135 33.45 -2.65 -29.61
C LEU A 135 33.63 -3.37 -28.28
N SER A 136 32.77 -3.06 -27.30
CA SER A 136 32.81 -3.69 -25.99
C SER A 136 31.47 -3.62 -25.29
N VAL A 137 31.20 -4.58 -24.41
CA VAL A 137 30.07 -4.64 -23.54
C VAL A 137 30.58 -4.82 -22.10
N ARG A 138 30.04 -4.07 -21.15
CA ARG A 138 30.37 -4.19 -19.73
C ARG A 138 29.10 -4.39 -18.90
N PRO A 139 29.07 -5.37 -17.99
CA PRO A 139 30.10 -6.40 -17.79
C PRO A 139 30.23 -7.32 -18.99
N ASP A 140 31.43 -7.92 -19.15
CA ASP A 140 31.75 -8.81 -20.24
C ASP A 140 31.19 -10.24 -20.06
N THR A 141 30.88 -10.59 -18.83
CA THR A 141 30.25 -11.85 -18.44
C THR A 141 29.06 -11.58 -17.55
N LEU A 142 27.98 -12.33 -17.80
CA LEU A 142 26.82 -12.35 -16.93
C LEU A 142 26.71 -13.70 -16.28
N ARG A 143 26.52 -13.70 -14.97
CA ARG A 143 26.22 -14.92 -14.23
C ARG A 143 25.01 -14.72 -13.36
N TYR A 144 24.18 -15.72 -13.27
CA TYR A 144 23.08 -15.76 -12.32
C TYR A 144 22.83 -17.21 -11.89
N THR A 145 22.41 -17.36 -10.67
CA THR A 145 22.01 -18.64 -10.10
C THR A 145 20.51 -18.69 -10.03
N TYR A 146 19.92 -19.80 -10.42
CA TYR A 146 18.48 -20.03 -10.30
C TYR A 146 18.22 -21.39 -9.67
N ASN A 147 17.03 -21.51 -9.07
CA ASN A 147 16.54 -22.72 -8.47
C ASN A 147 15.11 -22.98 -8.94
N HIS A 148 14.79 -24.22 -9.30
CA HIS A 148 13.41 -24.67 -9.45
C HIS A 148 12.84 -24.91 -8.05
N GLY A 149 12.15 -23.90 -7.53
CA GLY A 149 11.54 -23.94 -6.21
C GLY A 149 10.34 -24.87 -6.16
N LEU A 150 10.21 -25.62 -5.07
CA LEU A 150 8.95 -26.24 -4.74
C LEU A 150 7.94 -25.16 -4.37
N SER A 151 6.67 -25.41 -4.62
CA SER A 151 5.61 -24.46 -4.28
C SER A 151 4.78 -24.95 -3.11
N ARG A 152 4.42 -24.04 -2.23
CA ARG A 152 3.50 -24.26 -1.12
C ARG A 152 2.55 -23.08 -1.00
N THR A 153 1.28 -23.34 -0.77
CA THR A 153 0.30 -22.29 -0.47
C THR A 153 0.37 -21.95 1.01
N LEU A 154 0.63 -20.69 1.32
CA LEU A 154 0.75 -20.17 2.67
C LEU A 154 -0.24 -19.03 2.90
N PRO A 155 -0.81 -18.92 4.12
CA PRO A 155 -1.70 -17.81 4.46
C PRO A 155 -0.89 -16.51 4.52
N VAL A 156 -1.54 -15.40 4.15
CA VAL A 156 -0.97 -14.07 4.24
C VAL A 156 -1.20 -13.48 5.64
N ARG A 157 -0.18 -12.85 6.20
CA ARG A 157 -0.26 -12.12 7.47
C ARG A 157 0.23 -10.69 7.30
N ILE A 158 -0.48 -9.77 7.94
CA ILE A 158 -0.17 -8.35 7.92
C ILE A 158 1.00 -8.08 8.86
N ALA A 159 2.04 -7.40 8.35
CA ALA A 159 3.16 -6.88 9.13
C ALA A 159 3.10 -5.34 9.24
N GLY A 160 1.89 -4.77 9.30
CA GLY A 160 1.65 -3.33 9.37
C GLY A 160 0.90 -2.91 10.62
N THR A 161 0.88 -1.61 10.86
CA THR A 161 0.10 -0.97 11.92
C THR A 161 -1.08 -0.23 11.29
N ILE A 162 -2.28 -0.51 11.80
CA ILE A 162 -3.52 0.14 11.38
C ILE A 162 -4.11 0.85 12.59
N LYS A 163 -4.28 2.18 12.49
CA LYS A 163 -4.88 3.00 13.52
C LYS A 163 -5.99 3.86 12.93
N THR A 164 -7.07 3.98 13.67
CA THR A 164 -8.20 4.87 13.34
C THR A 164 -8.09 6.19 14.10
N SER A 165 -8.87 7.19 13.71
CA SER A 165 -9.06 8.41 14.50
C SER A 165 -9.81 8.11 15.81
N GLN A 166 -9.80 9.05 16.75
CA GLN A 166 -10.40 8.86 18.10
C GLN A 166 -11.89 8.51 18.08
N GLN A 167 -12.60 8.92 17.03
CA GLN A 167 -14.06 8.68 16.90
C GLN A 167 -14.39 7.42 16.11
N ASN A 168 -13.36 6.72 15.60
CA ASN A 168 -13.53 5.57 14.73
C ASN A 168 -12.88 4.32 15.34
N TYR A 169 -13.31 3.16 14.89
CA TYR A 169 -12.72 1.87 15.24
C TYR A 169 -12.58 0.99 14.00
N VAL A 170 -11.66 0.03 14.06
CA VAL A 170 -11.54 -0.99 13.01
C VAL A 170 -12.63 -2.02 13.18
N GLN A 171 -13.57 -2.06 12.23
CA GLN A 171 -14.69 -2.99 12.26
C GLN A 171 -14.29 -4.39 11.80
N ASN A 172 -13.57 -4.47 10.69
CA ASN A 172 -13.03 -5.71 10.13
C ASN A 172 -11.78 -5.46 9.30
N ILE A 173 -10.97 -6.48 9.16
CA ILE A 173 -9.83 -6.50 8.25
C ILE A 173 -9.93 -7.78 7.43
N SER A 174 -9.92 -7.66 6.10
CA SER A 174 -9.83 -8.80 5.18
C SER A 174 -8.67 -8.63 4.21
N ILE A 175 -8.11 -9.74 3.75
CA ILE A 175 -6.97 -9.78 2.84
C ILE A 175 -7.39 -10.56 1.61
N GLU A 176 -7.13 -10.03 0.42
CA GLU A 176 -7.43 -10.66 -0.86
C GLU A 176 -6.19 -10.71 -1.76
N PRO A 177 -5.73 -11.90 -2.13
CA PRO A 177 -6.13 -13.21 -1.61
C PRO A 177 -5.64 -13.44 -0.16
N ASP A 178 -6.34 -14.28 0.60
CA ASP A 178 -5.99 -14.66 1.99
C ASP A 178 -4.75 -15.57 2.06
N SER A 179 -4.42 -16.23 0.95
CA SER A 179 -3.30 -17.13 0.80
C SER A 179 -2.63 -16.94 -0.55
N VAL A 180 -1.32 -17.16 -0.59
CA VAL A 180 -0.49 -17.00 -1.79
C VAL A 180 0.38 -18.24 -2.01
N LYS A 181 0.67 -18.51 -3.28
CA LYS A 181 1.59 -19.55 -3.66
C LYS A 181 3.03 -19.06 -3.50
N VAL A 182 3.81 -19.78 -2.73
CA VAL A 182 5.21 -19.44 -2.41
C VAL A 182 6.12 -20.44 -3.09
N PHE A 183 7.07 -19.95 -3.87
CA PHE A 183 8.12 -20.75 -4.51
C PHE A 183 9.44 -20.46 -3.82
N ALA A 184 10.07 -21.48 -3.27
CA ALA A 184 11.36 -21.35 -2.58
C ALA A 184 12.06 -22.74 -2.47
N PRO A 185 13.36 -22.78 -2.12
CA PRO A 185 14.05 -24.01 -1.76
C PRO A 185 13.37 -24.72 -0.60
N VAL A 186 13.44 -26.07 -0.57
CA VAL A 186 12.79 -26.90 0.46
C VAL A 186 13.11 -26.44 1.88
N ALA A 187 14.39 -26.21 2.16
CA ALA A 187 14.84 -25.78 3.48
C ALA A 187 14.19 -24.47 3.97
N VAL A 188 13.84 -23.57 3.04
CA VAL A 188 13.14 -22.32 3.34
C VAL A 188 11.65 -22.56 3.54
N LEU A 189 11.02 -23.34 2.65
CA LEU A 189 9.59 -23.67 2.73
C LEU A 189 9.22 -24.40 4.01
N ASP A 190 10.10 -25.28 4.50
CA ASP A 190 9.86 -26.05 5.73
C ASP A 190 9.82 -25.16 6.99
N THR A 191 10.52 -24.04 6.96
CA THR A 191 10.54 -23.06 8.06
C THR A 191 9.41 -22.03 7.97
N MET A 192 8.85 -21.80 6.79
CA MET A 192 7.83 -20.80 6.57
C MET A 192 6.44 -21.28 6.98
N ARG A 193 5.75 -20.49 7.80
CA ARG A 193 4.37 -20.75 8.22
C ARG A 193 3.35 -19.79 7.61
N ALA A 194 3.79 -18.62 7.15
CA ALA A 194 2.96 -17.59 6.55
C ALA A 194 3.80 -16.69 5.62
N ALA A 195 3.13 -16.05 4.69
CA ALA A 195 3.69 -14.96 3.89
C ALA A 195 3.34 -13.63 4.57
N TYR A 196 4.33 -12.77 4.80
CA TYR A 196 4.13 -11.48 5.45
C TYR A 196 4.13 -10.35 4.42
N THR A 197 3.27 -9.36 4.65
CA THR A 197 3.31 -8.11 3.88
C THR A 197 4.57 -7.30 4.20
N GLN A 198 4.95 -6.37 3.34
CA GLN A 198 5.87 -5.31 3.72
C GLN A 198 5.28 -4.52 4.88
N ALA A 199 6.15 -3.98 5.74
CA ALA A 199 5.72 -3.15 6.84
C ALA A 199 5.12 -1.84 6.30
N PHE A 200 3.92 -1.51 6.78
CA PHE A 200 3.23 -0.27 6.45
C PHE A 200 2.56 0.32 7.69
N THR A 201 2.21 1.59 7.61
CA THR A 201 1.46 2.28 8.67
C THR A 201 0.31 3.03 8.03
N LEU A 202 -0.91 2.70 8.46
CA LEU A 202 -2.12 3.45 8.16
C LEU A 202 -2.55 4.11 9.47
N ASP A 203 -2.52 5.44 9.53
CA ASP A 203 -2.85 6.20 10.74
C ASP A 203 -3.97 7.20 10.47
N GLY A 204 -4.82 7.41 11.48
CA GLY A 204 -5.90 8.39 11.43
C GLY A 204 -7.05 8.02 10.48
N LEU A 205 -7.31 6.75 10.24
CA LEU A 205 -8.39 6.32 9.34
C LEU A 205 -9.75 6.78 9.84
N GLN A 206 -10.51 7.43 8.96
CA GLN A 206 -11.88 7.92 9.21
C GLN A 206 -12.92 7.12 8.41
N GLU A 207 -12.53 6.57 7.28
CA GLU A 207 -13.38 5.80 6.36
C GLU A 207 -12.72 4.46 6.01
N SER A 208 -13.52 3.53 5.51
CA SER A 208 -13.03 2.25 5.04
C SER A 208 -12.10 2.44 3.84
N VAL A 209 -10.98 1.73 3.81
CA VAL A 209 -9.94 1.85 2.80
C VAL A 209 -9.52 0.50 2.26
N ASN A 210 -9.24 0.47 0.95
CA ASN A 210 -8.60 -0.64 0.28
C ASN A 210 -7.15 -0.25 -0.01
N TYR A 211 -6.21 -1.05 0.49
CA TYR A 211 -4.80 -0.78 0.39
C TYR A 211 -4.06 -1.95 -0.25
N ASP A 212 -3.44 -1.69 -1.41
CA ASP A 212 -2.63 -2.70 -2.10
C ASP A 212 -1.20 -2.66 -1.53
N VAL A 213 -0.71 -3.80 -1.06
CA VAL A 213 0.61 -3.93 -0.43
C VAL A 213 1.38 -5.09 -1.04
N GLU A 214 2.68 -4.89 -1.24
CA GLU A 214 3.57 -5.96 -1.67
C GLU A 214 3.90 -6.89 -0.50
N LEU A 215 4.17 -8.16 -0.82
CA LEU A 215 4.72 -9.11 0.15
C LEU A 215 6.20 -8.82 0.41
N CYS A 216 6.68 -9.21 1.59
CA CYS A 216 8.06 -8.95 2.01
C CYS A 216 9.04 -9.70 1.09
N LYS A 217 9.89 -8.95 0.38
CA LYS A 217 10.86 -9.52 -0.56
C LYS A 217 12.01 -10.16 0.22
N HIS A 218 12.18 -11.45 0.03
CA HIS A 218 13.33 -12.20 0.54
C HIS A 218 14.13 -12.78 -0.62
N LYS A 219 15.45 -12.90 -0.44
CA LYS A 219 16.27 -13.68 -1.35
C LYS A 219 15.74 -15.12 -1.36
N PHE A 220 15.68 -15.74 -2.52
CA PHE A 220 15.23 -17.12 -2.73
C PHE A 220 13.72 -17.38 -2.57
N ILE A 221 12.88 -16.37 -2.41
CA ILE A 221 11.44 -16.52 -2.29
C ILE A 221 10.73 -15.71 -3.38
N LYS A 222 9.84 -16.38 -4.10
CA LYS A 222 8.94 -15.75 -5.06
C LYS A 222 7.49 -16.01 -4.62
N TYR A 223 6.68 -14.99 -4.66
CA TYR A 223 5.25 -15.06 -4.35
C TYR A 223 4.41 -14.91 -5.60
N ASP A 224 3.30 -15.64 -5.66
CA ASP A 224 2.29 -15.50 -6.70
C ASP A 224 0.89 -15.49 -6.06
N PRO A 225 0.19 -14.35 -6.09
CA PRO A 225 0.63 -13.02 -6.54
C PRO A 225 1.65 -12.35 -5.61
N GLN A 226 2.38 -11.35 -6.12
CA GLN A 226 3.38 -10.58 -5.34
C GLN A 226 2.75 -9.46 -4.49
N GLN A 227 1.52 -9.08 -4.82
CA GLN A 227 0.75 -8.05 -4.14
C GLN A 227 -0.57 -8.62 -3.64
N VAL A 228 -1.01 -8.12 -2.50
CA VAL A 228 -2.30 -8.45 -1.90
C VAL A 228 -3.05 -7.18 -1.56
N ARG A 229 -4.37 -7.25 -1.58
CA ARG A 229 -5.24 -6.15 -1.19
C ARG A 229 -5.72 -6.35 0.24
N ILE A 230 -5.54 -5.34 1.07
CA ILE A 230 -6.05 -5.28 2.42
C ILE A 230 -7.28 -4.37 2.43
N ASN A 231 -8.43 -4.92 2.78
CA ASN A 231 -9.65 -4.16 2.95
C ASN A 231 -9.85 -3.91 4.44
N VAL A 232 -9.79 -2.65 4.85
CA VAL A 232 -9.99 -2.21 6.24
C VAL A 232 -11.35 -1.56 6.33
N GLY A 233 -12.27 -2.22 7.03
CA GLY A 233 -13.57 -1.65 7.37
C GLY A 233 -13.44 -0.77 8.60
N VAL A 234 -13.90 0.47 8.50
CA VAL A 234 -13.86 1.47 9.59
C VAL A 234 -15.29 1.81 10.00
N GLY A 235 -15.59 1.62 11.27
CA GLY A 235 -16.82 2.06 11.90
C GLY A 235 -16.61 3.31 12.75
N TYR A 236 -17.69 3.91 13.21
CA TYR A 236 -17.67 5.07 14.10
C TYR A 236 -18.38 4.76 15.40
N TYR A 237 -17.90 5.36 16.48
CA TYR A 237 -18.57 5.35 17.75
C TYR A 237 -19.71 6.36 17.78
N THR A 238 -20.80 6.03 18.47
CA THR A 238 -21.94 6.92 18.72
C THR A 238 -22.26 6.95 20.20
N GLU A 239 -22.92 7.99 20.65
CA GLU A 239 -23.45 8.06 22.01
C GLU A 239 -24.90 7.58 22.02
N LYS A 240 -25.26 6.81 23.06
CA LYS A 240 -26.61 6.36 23.32
C LYS A 240 -26.97 6.67 24.77
N THR A 241 -28.22 7.10 24.99
CA THR A 241 -28.78 7.33 26.32
C THR A 241 -29.93 6.37 26.53
N VAL A 242 -29.90 5.63 27.62
CA VAL A 242 -30.98 4.73 28.07
C VAL A 242 -31.44 5.14 29.47
N ARG A 243 -32.68 4.85 29.80
CA ARG A 243 -33.21 5.03 31.15
C ARG A 243 -33.09 3.71 31.91
N VAL A 244 -32.35 3.74 33.00
CA VAL A 244 -32.05 2.55 33.82
C VAL A 244 -32.72 2.73 35.20
N PRO A 245 -33.50 1.76 35.63
CA PRO A 245 -34.10 1.81 36.97
C PRO A 245 -33.03 1.59 38.04
N VAL A 246 -33.19 2.28 39.17
CA VAL A 246 -32.36 2.08 40.37
C VAL A 246 -32.97 0.99 41.22
N ILE A 247 -32.21 -0.09 41.42
CA ILE A 247 -32.67 -1.32 42.08
C ILE A 247 -32.03 -1.47 43.46
N GLY A 248 -32.83 -1.80 44.48
CA GLY A 248 -32.33 -2.20 45.78
C GLY A 248 -32.01 -3.68 45.81
N LEU A 249 -30.79 -4.07 46.22
CA LEU A 249 -30.38 -5.45 46.41
C LEU A 249 -30.24 -5.79 47.90
N ASN A 250 -30.54 -7.03 48.23
CA ASN A 250 -30.43 -7.58 49.60
C ASN A 250 -31.24 -6.77 50.62
N PHE A 251 -32.44 -6.28 50.25
CA PHE A 251 -33.36 -5.65 51.18
C PHE A 251 -34.14 -6.75 51.97
N PRO A 252 -34.43 -6.49 53.27
CA PRO A 252 -35.36 -7.33 54.04
C PRO A 252 -36.73 -7.39 53.36
N ALA A 253 -37.43 -8.51 53.49
CA ALA A 253 -38.75 -8.72 52.85
C ALA A 253 -39.81 -7.66 53.15
N GLU A 254 -39.69 -7.01 54.29
CA GLU A 254 -40.60 -5.94 54.76
C GLU A 254 -40.18 -4.52 54.30
N LYS A 255 -39.06 -4.39 53.56
CA LYS A 255 -38.49 -3.10 53.18
C LYS A 255 -38.24 -3.03 51.68
N ARG A 256 -38.58 -1.90 51.08
CA ARG A 256 -38.37 -1.64 49.67
C ARG A 256 -37.70 -0.29 49.45
N LEU A 257 -36.72 -0.27 48.55
CA LEU A 257 -36.12 1.00 48.12
C LEU A 257 -37.04 1.73 47.15
N ARG A 258 -37.27 3.01 47.40
CA ARG A 258 -37.89 3.92 46.46
C ARG A 258 -36.97 5.10 46.22
N THR A 259 -36.64 5.37 44.94
CA THR A 259 -35.76 6.49 44.57
C THR A 259 -36.51 7.55 43.78
N PHE A 260 -36.05 8.78 43.89
CA PHE A 260 -36.60 9.92 43.17
C PHE A 260 -35.46 10.67 42.44
N PRO A 261 -35.37 10.54 41.09
CA PRO A 261 -36.25 9.74 40.22
C PRO A 261 -36.02 8.21 40.37
N SER A 262 -37.03 7.41 39.96
CA SER A 262 -36.95 5.96 39.99
C SER A 262 -36.07 5.37 38.87
N GLU A 263 -35.87 6.13 37.79
CA GLU A 263 -35.02 5.83 36.67
C GLU A 263 -34.08 7.00 36.42
N VAL A 264 -32.83 6.69 36.02
CA VAL A 264 -31.84 7.70 35.66
C VAL A 264 -31.36 7.51 34.26
N SER A 265 -30.90 8.58 33.65
CA SER A 265 -30.34 8.54 32.30
C SER A 265 -28.89 8.09 32.37
N VAL A 266 -28.58 7.02 31.66
CA VAL A 266 -27.22 6.51 31.46
C VAL A 266 -26.80 6.76 30.01
N THR A 267 -25.83 7.67 29.83
CA THR A 267 -25.27 7.99 28.53
C THR A 267 -23.94 7.30 28.41
N PHE A 268 -23.70 6.62 27.30
CA PHE A 268 -22.50 5.87 27.05
C PHE A 268 -22.11 5.90 25.57
N ARG A 269 -20.86 5.63 25.31
CA ARG A 269 -20.28 5.52 23.98
C ARG A 269 -20.26 4.05 23.54
N ILE A 270 -20.71 3.79 22.30
CA ILE A 270 -20.85 2.45 21.74
C ILE A 270 -20.51 2.44 20.24
N GLU A 271 -20.07 1.31 19.72
CA GLU A 271 -19.94 1.06 18.28
C GLU A 271 -21.31 1.22 17.59
N SER A 272 -21.35 1.98 16.48
CA SER A 272 -22.60 2.24 15.75
C SER A 272 -23.34 0.96 15.31
N GLY A 273 -22.59 -0.10 14.98
CA GLY A 273 -23.16 -1.40 14.62
C GLY A 273 -23.90 -2.11 15.76
N ARG A 274 -23.61 -1.78 17.01
CA ARG A 274 -24.23 -2.34 18.21
C ARG A 274 -25.26 -1.44 18.87
N PHE A 275 -25.59 -0.30 18.23
CA PHE A 275 -26.54 0.69 18.78
C PHE A 275 -27.88 0.11 19.20
N HIS A 276 -28.42 -0.84 18.41
CA HIS A 276 -29.72 -1.44 18.69
C HIS A 276 -29.66 -2.64 19.65
N SER A 277 -28.51 -3.24 19.85
CA SER A 277 -28.36 -4.46 20.66
C SER A 277 -28.27 -4.19 22.16
N ILE A 278 -27.84 -2.98 22.57
CA ILE A 278 -27.70 -2.62 23.98
C ILE A 278 -28.97 -1.88 24.44
N THR A 279 -29.58 -2.39 25.49
CA THR A 279 -30.83 -1.86 26.10
C THR A 279 -30.62 -1.45 27.56
N SER A 280 -31.65 -0.95 28.23
CA SER A 280 -31.61 -0.63 29.66
C SER A 280 -31.41 -1.84 30.56
N GLU A 281 -31.81 -3.03 30.09
CA GLU A 281 -31.71 -4.29 30.83
C GLU A 281 -30.28 -4.81 30.97
N ASP A 282 -29.38 -4.36 30.07
CA ASP A 282 -27.97 -4.73 30.07
C ASP A 282 -27.16 -3.97 31.16
N PHE A 283 -27.77 -2.96 31.78
CA PHE A 283 -27.14 -2.18 32.84
C PHE A 283 -27.73 -2.51 34.20
N LEU A 284 -26.87 -2.71 35.18
CA LEU A 284 -27.31 -2.90 36.55
C LEU A 284 -26.87 -1.71 37.38
N LEU A 285 -27.86 -0.87 37.72
CA LEU A 285 -27.71 0.24 38.65
C LEU A 285 -28.37 -0.13 39.96
N ALA A 286 -27.59 -0.53 40.95
CA ALA A 286 -28.14 -1.08 42.18
C ALA A 286 -27.37 -0.60 43.40
N THR A 287 -28.05 -0.52 44.50
CA THR A 287 -27.48 -0.29 45.83
C THR A 287 -27.94 -1.38 46.78
N THR A 288 -27.10 -1.73 47.74
CA THR A 288 -27.45 -2.70 48.76
C THR A 288 -28.01 -2.03 50.03
N TYR A 289 -28.81 -2.78 50.78
CA TYR A 289 -29.36 -2.27 52.07
C TYR A 289 -28.24 -1.90 53.06
N GLU A 290 -27.14 -2.62 53.08
CA GLU A 290 -25.95 -2.36 53.91
C GLU A 290 -25.26 -1.03 53.51
N GLU A 291 -25.12 -0.76 52.19
CA GLU A 291 -24.56 0.50 51.71
C GLU A 291 -25.41 1.70 52.16
N LEU A 292 -26.72 1.55 52.18
CA LEU A 292 -27.63 2.61 52.65
C LEU A 292 -27.56 2.83 54.14
N LEU A 293 -27.38 1.80 54.97
CA LEU A 293 -27.20 1.93 56.40
C LEU A 293 -25.91 2.64 56.81
N GLN A 294 -24.86 2.47 55.99
CA GLN A 294 -23.58 3.17 56.18
C GLN A 294 -23.63 4.64 55.74
N ASN A 295 -24.58 4.97 54.86
CA ASN A 295 -24.77 6.31 54.38
C ASN A 295 -25.61 7.12 55.37
N THR A 296 -24.95 7.70 56.39
CA THR A 296 -25.57 8.54 57.44
C THR A 296 -25.90 9.94 56.99
N GLY A 297 -25.94 10.23 55.67
CA GLY A 297 -26.15 11.54 55.10
C GLY A 297 -27.59 11.88 54.77
N ASP A 298 -27.81 13.05 54.22
CA ASP A 298 -29.03 13.83 53.98
C ASP A 298 -30.13 13.20 53.09
N GLY A 299 -30.32 11.86 53.10
CA GLY A 299 -31.32 11.20 52.26
C GLY A 299 -30.97 11.12 50.79
N LYS A 300 -29.71 11.39 50.42
CA LYS A 300 -29.19 11.30 49.05
C LYS A 300 -28.35 10.03 48.86
N LEU A 301 -28.59 9.39 47.76
CA LEU A 301 -27.87 8.20 47.33
C LEU A 301 -26.97 8.49 46.13
N LEU A 302 -25.66 8.31 46.27
CA LEU A 302 -24.75 8.36 45.17
C LEU A 302 -24.84 7.04 44.38
N LEU A 303 -25.11 7.16 43.09
CA LEU A 303 -25.34 6.02 42.22
C LEU A 303 -24.02 5.44 41.65
N HIS A 304 -23.83 4.14 41.80
CA HIS A 304 -22.72 3.42 41.23
C HIS A 304 -23.21 2.32 40.30
N MET A 305 -22.58 2.24 39.12
CA MET A 305 -22.84 1.16 38.20
C MET A 305 -22.25 -0.14 38.73
N LYS A 306 -23.06 -1.17 38.92
CA LYS A 306 -22.61 -2.52 39.36
C LYS A 306 -22.26 -3.42 38.18
N ALA A 307 -22.95 -3.26 37.04
CA ALA A 307 -22.61 -3.99 35.80
C ALA A 307 -22.84 -3.13 34.55
N THR A 308 -21.96 -3.25 33.60
CA THR A 308 -22.00 -2.64 32.27
C THR A 308 -21.80 -3.68 31.21
N PRO A 309 -22.48 -3.62 30.06
CA PRO A 309 -22.28 -4.56 28.98
C PRO A 309 -20.91 -4.37 28.29
N GLU A 310 -20.41 -5.43 27.67
CA GLU A 310 -19.15 -5.39 26.93
C GLU A 310 -19.22 -4.44 25.73
N GLY A 311 -18.12 -3.75 25.43
CA GLY A 311 -17.99 -2.83 24.29
C GLY A 311 -18.62 -1.46 24.54
N VAL A 312 -19.00 -1.15 25.76
CA VAL A 312 -19.48 0.17 26.21
C VAL A 312 -18.35 0.92 26.89
N SER A 313 -18.18 2.21 26.58
CA SER A 313 -17.19 3.10 27.19
C SER A 313 -17.81 4.46 27.55
N ASP A 314 -17.08 5.28 28.29
CA ASP A 314 -17.47 6.65 28.67
C ASP A 314 -18.88 6.73 29.30
N VAL A 315 -19.18 5.82 30.24
CA VAL A 315 -20.48 5.75 30.92
C VAL A 315 -20.65 6.91 31.84
N LYS A 316 -21.73 7.69 31.64
CA LYS A 316 -22.14 8.85 32.47
C LYS A 316 -23.53 8.62 32.97
N ILE A 317 -23.72 8.78 34.27
CA ILE A 317 -25.03 8.70 34.95
C ILE A 317 -25.52 10.11 35.23
N SER A 318 -26.78 10.41 34.93
CA SER A 318 -27.39 11.71 35.20
C SER A 318 -28.85 11.55 35.67
N PRO A 319 -29.19 12.02 36.88
CA PRO A 319 -28.32 12.60 37.90
C PRO A 319 -27.39 11.54 38.54
N GLN A 320 -26.23 11.95 39.09
CA GLN A 320 -25.33 11.07 39.82
C GLN A 320 -25.81 10.73 41.22
N GLU A 321 -26.65 11.61 41.79
CA GLU A 321 -27.25 11.47 43.10
C GLU A 321 -28.78 11.51 42.96
N VAL A 322 -29.47 10.65 43.73
CA VAL A 322 -30.92 10.59 43.79
C VAL A 322 -31.38 10.62 45.24
N ASP A 323 -32.54 11.19 45.47
CA ASP A 323 -33.20 11.11 46.79
C ASP A 323 -33.77 9.70 46.94
N TYR A 324 -33.75 9.15 48.16
CA TYR A 324 -34.28 7.83 48.40
C TYR A 324 -35.13 7.77 49.69
N LEU A 325 -36.05 6.81 49.71
CA LEU A 325 -36.90 6.47 50.83
C LEU A 325 -36.92 4.94 51.00
N ILE A 326 -36.88 4.46 52.21
CA ILE A 326 -37.09 3.06 52.54
C ILE A 326 -38.54 2.90 53.03
N GLU A 327 -39.36 2.32 52.16
CA GLU A 327 -40.78 2.02 52.49
C GLU A 327 -40.88 0.70 53.24
N GLN A 328 -41.77 0.64 54.26
CA GLN A 328 -42.19 -0.62 54.88
C GLN A 328 -43.33 -1.20 54.02
N VAL A 329 -43.15 -2.43 53.54
CA VAL A 329 -44.19 -3.18 52.84
C VAL A 329 -45.06 -3.87 53.90
N ILE A 330 -46.25 -3.32 54.15
CA ILE A 330 -47.26 -3.99 55.00
C ILE A 330 -47.92 -5.03 54.09
N ASN A 331 -47.65 -6.32 54.32
CA ASN A 331 -48.38 -7.40 53.67
C ASN A 331 -49.81 -7.40 54.25
N GLU A 332 -50.77 -6.85 53.52
CA GLU A 332 -52.20 -6.92 53.82
C GLU A 332 -52.83 -8.32 53.52
N ASP A 333 -52.06 -9.32 53.24
CA ASP A 333 -52.58 -10.65 52.93
C ASP A 333 -52.35 -11.65 54.10
N ILE A 334 -53.02 -11.44 55.22
CA ILE A 334 -53.42 -12.52 56.11
C ILE A 334 -54.72 -12.07 56.83
N GLU A 335 -55.84 -12.20 56.14
CA GLU A 335 -57.14 -12.53 56.79
C GLU A 335 -58.08 -13.08 55.66
N LEU A 336 -58.13 -14.42 55.60
CA LEU A 336 -59.38 -15.22 55.63
C LEU A 336 -59.07 -16.68 55.34
#